data_b251abaa91ad0370db5cedd09c2da9f3
#
_entry.id   b251abaa91ad0370db5cedd09c2da9f3
#
_cell.length_a   1.000
_cell.length_b   1.000
_cell.length_c   1.000
_cell.angle_alpha   90.00
_cell.angle_beta   90.00
_cell.angle_gamma   90.00
#
_symmetry.space_group_name_H-M   'P 1'
#
loop_
_entity.id
_entity.type
_entity.pdbx_description
1 polymer ?
#
loop_
_entity_poly.entity_id
_entity_poly.type
_entity_poly.pdbx_seq_one_letter_code
_entity_poly.pdbx_strand_id
1 'polypeptide(L)'
;MVQSSARRARRLRTRGFAPLLSWTCGLVLLGSIAGLRAETTVTVLDTEAAAPVTAAERAFFDGELAATLRSQQLTVTAKSDRDLIFAEEKRLQTCTTAVCIERIGRLLGSRFVVRAEAAVSRSGATPTEDEPKKDRAGKIVAPKTTPGSWTLKLALFHVDIGASGAQVQTDCPRCDTALAGQALSELLQKALFEEAARPRGSLGIASKPPGALVFVDGTDLGVTPFKRPTYSGKHRLVLRSAGFRSVERDIEVPESQRLQLDITLVEGADPAEIPTEAKTPVYKKWWFWVAVGGAAAAIAGATTAGVLASSAPTVNGSPATNHFVF
;
A
#
# COMPACT_ATOMS: atom_id res chain seq x y z
N MET A 1 1.06 -82.66 35.14
CA MET A 1 2.32 -83.15 35.72
C MET A 1 3.20 -81.99 35.99
N VAL A 2 3.26 -81.59 37.19
CA VAL A 2 4.36 -81.61 38.13
C VAL A 2 5.24 -80.39 38.06
N GLN A 3 5.00 -79.52 38.99
CA GLN A 3 5.78 -79.04 40.14
C GLN A 3 6.87 -78.01 39.78
N SER A 4 6.71 -76.77 40.29
CA SER A 4 7.07 -76.28 41.63
C SER A 4 8.56 -76.08 41.83
N SER A 5 9.01 -74.89 42.03
CA SER A 5 9.71 -74.56 43.27
C SER A 5 10.11 -73.12 43.40
N ALA A 6 9.71 -72.50 44.47
CA ALA A 6 10.13 -71.21 44.99
C ALA A 6 11.50 -71.33 45.66
N ARG A 7 12.26 -70.20 45.67
CA ARG A 7 13.15 -69.77 46.79
C ARG A 7 13.60 -68.35 46.55
N ARG A 8 13.07 -67.45 47.25
CA ARG A 8 13.44 -66.68 48.47
C ARG A 8 14.91 -66.24 48.58
N ALA A 9 15.00 -64.93 48.73
CA ALA A 9 15.89 -64.13 49.59
C ALA A 9 17.26 -63.73 48.98
N ARG A 10 17.63 -62.55 48.97
CA ARG A 10 18.05 -61.67 50.10
C ARG A 10 18.31 -60.24 49.68
N ARG A 11 17.91 -59.36 50.56
CA ARG A 11 18.29 -57.95 50.58
C ARG A 11 19.79 -57.75 50.65
N LEU A 12 20.34 -56.83 49.82
CA LEU A 12 21.52 -56.08 50.20
C LEU A 12 21.33 -54.63 49.83
N ARG A 13 21.30 -53.86 50.85
CA ARG A 13 21.25 -52.39 50.87
C ARG A 13 22.67 -51.92 50.59
N THR A 14 22.89 -51.22 49.47
CA THR A 14 24.05 -50.35 49.36
C THR A 14 23.58 -48.95 48.97
N ARG A 15 23.88 -48.05 49.90
CA ARG A 15 23.86 -46.60 49.74
C ARG A 15 24.89 -46.24 48.67
N GLY A 16 24.56 -45.39 47.75
CA GLY A 16 25.56 -44.83 46.84
C GLY A 16 24.96 -43.81 45.89
N PHE A 17 25.09 -42.54 46.29
CA PHE A 17 25.26 -41.34 45.47
C PHE A 17 24.49 -41.24 44.13
N ALA A 18 23.45 -40.41 44.14
CA ALA A 18 22.92 -39.76 42.95
C ALA A 18 23.88 -38.68 42.43
N PRO A 19 24.19 -38.63 41.16
CA PRO A 19 24.56 -37.37 40.53
C PRO A 19 23.28 -36.71 40.02
N LEU A 20 22.88 -35.62 40.66
CA LEU A 20 22.01 -34.60 40.15
C LEU A 20 22.66 -34.00 38.88
N LEU A 21 22.40 -34.56 37.73
CA LEU A 21 22.68 -33.90 36.45
C LEU A 21 21.46 -33.06 36.11
N SER A 22 21.65 -31.80 36.35
CA SER A 22 20.83 -30.65 36.01
C SER A 22 20.34 -30.68 34.55
N TRP A 23 19.08 -31.00 34.37
CA TRP A 23 18.31 -30.78 33.16
C TRP A 23 17.61 -29.40 33.28
N THR A 24 18.37 -28.32 33.40
CA THR A 24 17.84 -26.97 33.43
C THR A 24 18.58 -26.05 32.43
N CYS A 25 18.82 -26.50 31.22
CA CYS A 25 19.42 -25.64 30.20
C CYS A 25 18.82 -25.87 28.82
N GLY A 26 17.50 -25.91 28.72
CA GLY A 26 16.81 -26.11 27.44
C GLY A 26 15.52 -25.31 27.26
N LEU A 27 15.13 -24.47 28.22
CA LEU A 27 13.79 -23.88 28.21
C LEU A 27 13.78 -22.33 28.31
N VAL A 28 14.92 -21.66 28.08
CA VAL A 28 14.99 -20.19 28.23
C VAL A 28 15.11 -19.45 26.89
N LEU A 29 15.23 -20.13 25.74
CA LEU A 29 15.39 -19.46 24.46
C LEU A 29 14.13 -19.38 23.57
N LEU A 30 12.99 -19.93 24.02
CA LEU A 30 11.73 -19.82 23.28
C LEU A 30 10.78 -18.74 23.80
N GLY A 31 11.13 -18.06 24.89
CA GLY A 31 10.27 -17.07 25.55
C GLY A 31 10.34 -15.64 24.99
N SER A 32 11.34 -15.31 24.16
CA SER A 32 11.59 -13.91 23.78
C SER A 32 11.07 -13.48 22.42
N ILE A 33 10.50 -14.39 21.63
CA ILE A 33 9.95 -14.06 20.32
C ILE A 33 8.43 -13.86 20.36
N ALA A 34 7.77 -14.36 21.41
CA ALA A 34 6.31 -14.31 21.54
C ALA A 34 5.76 -12.93 21.94
N GLY A 35 6.57 -12.08 22.57
CA GLY A 35 6.11 -10.79 23.10
C GLY A 35 5.95 -9.65 22.08
N LEU A 36 6.48 -9.80 20.87
CA LEU A 36 6.46 -8.74 19.84
C LEU A 36 5.41 -8.99 18.73
N ARG A 37 4.78 -10.17 18.71
CA ARG A 37 3.83 -10.51 17.65
C ARG A 37 2.36 -10.21 17.96
N ALA A 38 2.00 -10.04 19.22
CA ALA A 38 0.59 -9.97 19.64
C ALA A 38 -0.10 -8.61 19.41
N GLU A 39 0.62 -7.56 19.01
CA GLU A 39 0.04 -6.21 18.90
C GLU A 39 0.18 -5.55 17.52
N THR A 40 0.63 -6.28 16.50
CA THR A 40 0.74 -5.67 15.17
C THR A 40 -0.61 -5.73 14.47
N THR A 41 -1.32 -4.61 14.47
CA THR A 41 -2.57 -4.45 13.73
C THR A 41 -2.27 -4.07 12.27
N VAL A 42 -2.98 -4.73 11.36
CA VAL A 42 -2.87 -4.52 9.92
C VAL A 42 -4.25 -4.22 9.36
N THR A 43 -4.36 -3.15 8.59
CA THR A 43 -5.57 -2.83 7.83
C THR A 43 -5.42 -3.32 6.40
N VAL A 44 -6.40 -4.07 5.92
CA VAL A 44 -6.53 -4.42 4.50
C VAL A 44 -7.52 -3.44 3.86
N LEU A 45 -7.08 -2.69 2.85
CA LEU A 45 -7.97 -1.90 2.01
C LEU A 45 -8.68 -2.83 1.01
N ASP A 46 -9.84 -2.38 0.52
CA ASP A 46 -10.54 -3.15 -0.51
C ASP A 46 -9.64 -3.33 -1.73
N THR A 47 -9.59 -4.56 -2.25
CA THR A 47 -8.80 -4.87 -3.44
C THR A 47 -9.27 -4.02 -4.61
N GLU A 48 -8.37 -3.19 -5.14
CA GLU A 48 -8.64 -2.41 -6.34
C GLU A 48 -8.61 -3.32 -7.56
N ALA A 49 -9.60 -3.19 -8.39
CA ALA A 49 -9.69 -4.00 -9.58
C ALA A 49 -10.34 -3.24 -10.74
N ALA A 50 -9.71 -3.36 -11.91
CA ALA A 50 -10.32 -2.93 -13.16
C ALA A 50 -11.31 -4.00 -13.67
N ALA A 51 -12.33 -3.59 -14.42
CA ALA A 51 -13.15 -4.56 -15.13
C ALA A 51 -12.25 -5.48 -16.00
N PRO A 52 -12.53 -6.80 -16.08
CA PRO A 52 -13.76 -7.50 -15.73
C PRO A 52 -13.73 -8.25 -14.37
N VAL A 53 -13.06 -7.73 -13.34
CA VAL A 53 -13.07 -8.36 -12.00
C VAL A 53 -14.38 -8.05 -11.28
N THR A 54 -15.09 -9.07 -10.85
CA THR A 54 -16.41 -8.95 -10.20
C THR A 54 -16.30 -8.54 -8.73
N ALA A 55 -17.40 -8.05 -8.14
CA ALA A 55 -17.47 -7.73 -6.71
C ALA A 55 -17.25 -8.98 -5.83
N ALA A 56 -17.74 -10.14 -6.26
CA ALA A 56 -17.54 -11.41 -5.57
C ALA A 56 -16.07 -11.84 -5.55
N GLU A 57 -15.33 -11.63 -6.64
CA GLU A 57 -13.89 -11.92 -6.70
C GLU A 57 -13.09 -10.99 -5.81
N ARG A 58 -13.41 -9.69 -5.81
CA ARG A 58 -12.76 -8.72 -4.90
C ARG A 58 -12.96 -9.11 -3.44
N ALA A 59 -14.22 -9.39 -3.06
CA ALA A 59 -14.53 -9.82 -1.70
C ALA A 59 -13.81 -11.13 -1.32
N PHE A 60 -13.63 -12.05 -2.27
CA PHE A 60 -12.85 -13.27 -2.06
C PHE A 60 -11.37 -12.94 -1.80
N PHE A 61 -10.74 -12.08 -2.59
CA PHE A 61 -9.35 -11.68 -2.38
C PHE A 61 -9.14 -10.97 -1.05
N ASP A 62 -10.03 -10.06 -0.66
CA ASP A 62 -9.99 -9.40 0.65
C ASP A 62 -10.08 -10.42 1.79
N GLY A 63 -10.92 -11.45 1.63
CA GLY A 63 -11.05 -12.55 2.56
C GLY A 63 -9.78 -13.39 2.69
N GLU A 64 -9.14 -13.73 1.56
CA GLU A 64 -7.88 -14.50 1.54
C GLU A 64 -6.72 -13.72 2.16
N LEU A 65 -6.60 -12.41 1.84
CA LEU A 65 -5.60 -11.54 2.47
C LEU A 65 -5.78 -11.49 3.99
N ALA A 66 -7.02 -11.29 4.47
CA ALA A 66 -7.30 -11.26 5.90
C ALA A 66 -7.04 -12.61 6.58
N ALA A 67 -7.38 -13.72 5.92
CA ALA A 67 -7.11 -15.07 6.44
C ALA A 67 -5.61 -15.34 6.53
N THR A 68 -4.84 -14.96 5.52
CA THR A 68 -3.39 -15.11 5.49
C THR A 68 -2.72 -14.30 6.61
N LEU A 69 -3.12 -13.04 6.83
CA LEU A 69 -2.60 -12.22 7.92
C LEU A 69 -2.89 -12.85 9.29
N ARG A 70 -4.11 -13.35 9.51
CA ARG A 70 -4.47 -14.03 10.76
C ARG A 70 -3.67 -15.31 10.98
N SER A 71 -3.37 -16.07 9.92
CA SER A 71 -2.52 -17.27 10.02
C SER A 71 -1.08 -16.94 10.45
N GLN A 72 -0.62 -15.72 10.16
CA GLN A 72 0.66 -15.16 10.61
C GLN A 72 0.58 -14.55 12.03
N GLN A 73 -0.52 -14.73 12.74
CA GLN A 73 -0.78 -14.18 14.08
C GLN A 73 -0.82 -12.63 14.11
N LEU A 74 -1.16 -11.99 12.99
CA LEU A 74 -1.38 -10.57 12.91
C LEU A 74 -2.84 -10.23 13.19
N THR A 75 -3.09 -9.14 13.90
CA THR A 75 -4.44 -8.62 14.12
C THR A 75 -4.89 -7.86 12.90
N VAL A 76 -6.02 -8.27 12.32
CA VAL A 76 -6.59 -7.60 11.13
C VAL A 76 -7.74 -6.71 11.59
N THR A 77 -7.70 -5.44 11.20
CA THR A 77 -8.80 -4.49 11.45
C THR A 77 -10.11 -5.01 10.84
N ALA A 78 -11.20 -4.97 11.60
CA ALA A 78 -12.49 -5.39 11.10
C ALA A 78 -12.96 -4.45 9.97
N LYS A 79 -13.61 -5.02 8.95
CA LYS A 79 -14.16 -4.24 7.83
C LYS A 79 -15.17 -3.21 8.34
N SER A 80 -15.98 -3.57 9.34
CA SER A 80 -16.95 -2.66 9.98
C SER A 80 -16.29 -1.39 10.51
N ASP A 81 -15.15 -1.51 11.18
CA ASP A 81 -14.45 -0.37 11.79
C ASP A 81 -13.88 0.56 10.72
N ARG A 82 -13.32 -0.02 9.66
CA ARG A 82 -12.87 0.72 8.49
C ARG A 82 -14.02 1.43 7.78
N ASP A 83 -15.14 0.74 7.56
CA ASP A 83 -16.29 1.29 6.87
C ASP A 83 -16.95 2.45 7.68
N LEU A 84 -16.90 2.39 9.02
CA LEU A 84 -17.31 3.52 9.88
C LEU A 84 -16.47 4.77 9.65
N ILE A 85 -15.13 4.63 9.59
CA ILE A 85 -14.23 5.75 9.31
C ILE A 85 -14.48 6.31 7.91
N PHE A 86 -14.68 5.44 6.92
CA PHE A 86 -14.98 5.86 5.55
C PHE A 86 -16.35 6.52 5.40
N ALA A 87 -17.32 6.19 6.25
CA ALA A 87 -18.62 6.86 6.30
C ALA A 87 -18.50 8.30 6.83
N GLU A 88 -17.64 8.52 7.83
CA GLU A 88 -17.37 9.84 8.39
C GLU A 88 -16.49 10.69 7.46
N GLU A 89 -15.44 10.10 6.90
CA GLU A 89 -14.50 10.79 6.04
C GLU A 89 -14.50 10.19 4.62
N LYS A 90 -15.50 10.50 3.81
CA LYS A 90 -15.65 9.96 2.43
C LYS A 90 -14.44 10.17 1.53
N ARG A 91 -13.62 11.19 1.78
CA ARG A 91 -12.38 11.45 1.03
C ARG A 91 -11.34 10.35 1.19
N LEU A 92 -11.42 9.56 2.27
CA LEU A 92 -10.50 8.46 2.52
C LEU A 92 -10.80 7.23 1.66
N GLN A 93 -12.02 7.10 1.10
CA GLN A 93 -12.40 5.96 0.25
C GLN A 93 -11.62 5.93 -1.08
N THR A 94 -11.27 7.10 -1.61
CA THR A 94 -10.53 7.23 -2.88
C THR A 94 -9.07 7.59 -2.68
N CYS A 95 -8.54 7.20 -1.54
CA CYS A 95 -7.23 7.60 -1.09
C CYS A 95 -6.13 6.80 -1.77
N THR A 96 -5.24 7.48 -2.49
CA THR A 96 -4.09 6.88 -3.18
C THR A 96 -2.74 7.42 -2.71
N THR A 97 -2.73 8.58 -2.01
CA THR A 97 -1.50 9.23 -1.58
C THR A 97 -0.97 8.66 -0.26
N ALA A 98 0.35 8.67 -0.07
CA ALA A 98 1.01 8.19 1.14
C ALA A 98 0.44 8.84 2.43
N VAL A 99 0.27 10.17 2.43
CA VAL A 99 -0.27 10.93 3.57
C VAL A 99 -1.67 10.46 3.95
N CYS A 100 -2.49 10.20 2.96
CA CYS A 100 -3.86 9.76 3.17
C CYS A 100 -3.90 8.30 3.68
N ILE A 101 -3.08 7.39 3.13
CA ILE A 101 -2.97 6.00 3.61
C ILE A 101 -2.44 5.98 5.06
N GLU A 102 -1.47 6.82 5.37
CA GLU A 102 -0.98 7.01 6.74
C GLU A 102 -2.11 7.43 7.69
N ARG A 103 -2.96 8.39 7.27
CA ARG A 103 -4.12 8.83 8.05
C ARG A 103 -5.09 7.68 8.33
N ILE A 104 -5.42 6.87 7.32
CA ILE A 104 -6.26 5.68 7.50
C ILE A 104 -5.64 4.74 8.54
N GLY A 105 -4.36 4.42 8.39
CA GLY A 105 -3.66 3.54 9.32
C GLY A 105 -3.65 4.07 10.75
N ARG A 106 -3.43 5.37 10.94
CA ARG A 106 -3.44 6.01 12.26
C ARG A 106 -4.83 6.01 12.90
N LEU A 107 -5.89 6.32 12.15
CA LEU A 107 -7.27 6.30 12.65
C LEU A 107 -7.69 4.90 13.08
N LEU A 108 -7.21 3.87 12.40
CA LEU A 108 -7.49 2.46 12.70
C LEU A 108 -6.49 1.82 13.67
N GLY A 109 -5.52 2.59 14.19
CA GLY A 109 -4.47 2.06 15.07
C GLY A 109 -3.62 0.98 14.42
N SER A 110 -3.49 0.98 13.11
CA SER A 110 -2.76 -0.03 12.36
C SER A 110 -1.31 0.37 12.12
N ARG A 111 -0.41 -0.60 12.26
CA ARG A 111 0.99 -0.42 11.95
C ARG A 111 1.29 -0.53 10.46
N PHE A 112 0.52 -1.39 9.78
CA PHE A 112 0.62 -1.58 8.34
C PHE A 112 -0.73 -1.43 7.67
N VAL A 113 -0.73 -0.90 6.46
CA VAL A 113 -1.87 -0.90 5.55
C VAL A 113 -1.48 -1.70 4.32
N VAL A 114 -2.31 -2.68 3.98
CA VAL A 114 -2.16 -3.54 2.79
C VAL A 114 -3.09 -3.01 1.71
N ARG A 115 -2.54 -2.78 0.53
CA ARG A 115 -3.29 -2.46 -0.69
C ARG A 115 -3.00 -3.52 -1.73
N ALA A 116 -4.03 -4.10 -2.31
CA ALA A 116 -3.93 -5.06 -3.38
C ALA A 116 -4.60 -4.53 -4.64
N GLU A 117 -4.01 -4.85 -5.79
CA GLU A 117 -4.57 -4.58 -7.12
C GLU A 117 -4.66 -5.89 -7.88
N ALA A 118 -5.80 -6.15 -8.48
CA ALA A 118 -6.03 -7.32 -9.31
C ALA A 118 -6.54 -6.93 -10.69
N ALA A 119 -5.89 -7.42 -11.73
CA ALA A 119 -6.34 -7.27 -13.09
C ALA A 119 -6.42 -8.65 -13.76
N VAL A 120 -7.43 -8.89 -14.58
CA VAL A 120 -7.58 -10.16 -15.30
C VAL A 120 -7.90 -9.93 -16.76
N SER A 121 -7.28 -10.74 -17.62
CA SER A 121 -7.67 -10.87 -19.04
C SER A 121 -8.28 -12.24 -19.26
N ARG A 122 -9.53 -12.29 -19.73
CA ARG A 122 -10.29 -13.51 -20.00
C ARG A 122 -10.70 -13.56 -21.46
N SER A 123 -10.65 -14.75 -22.04
CA SER A 123 -11.21 -15.02 -23.35
C SER A 123 -12.64 -15.51 -23.14
N GLY A 124 -13.66 -14.77 -23.57
CA GLY A 124 -15.06 -15.18 -23.49
C GLY A 124 -15.98 -14.18 -22.76
N ALA A 125 -17.19 -14.63 -22.44
CA ALA A 125 -18.21 -13.79 -21.82
C ALA A 125 -17.75 -13.26 -20.44
N THR A 126 -18.09 -11.99 -20.18
CA THR A 126 -17.87 -11.38 -18.88
C THR A 126 -18.61 -12.20 -17.80
N PRO A 127 -17.98 -12.53 -16.68
CA PRO A 127 -18.65 -13.22 -15.58
C PRO A 127 -19.87 -12.41 -15.13
N THR A 128 -20.96 -13.11 -14.83
CA THR A 128 -22.12 -12.48 -14.19
C THR A 128 -21.69 -12.01 -12.80
N GLU A 129 -22.07 -10.81 -12.42
CA GLU A 129 -21.78 -10.24 -11.10
C GLU A 129 -22.59 -11.00 -10.04
N ASP A 130 -22.00 -12.07 -9.51
CA ASP A 130 -22.61 -12.86 -8.46
C ASP A 130 -22.28 -12.26 -7.09
N GLU A 131 -23.29 -12.29 -6.19
CA GLU A 131 -23.09 -11.90 -4.79
C GLU A 131 -22.09 -12.84 -4.11
N PRO A 132 -21.20 -12.31 -3.21
CA PRO A 132 -20.19 -13.13 -2.53
C PRO A 132 -20.87 -14.21 -1.67
N LYS A 133 -20.60 -15.48 -1.96
CA LYS A 133 -21.11 -16.63 -1.21
C LYS A 133 -20.20 -16.95 -0.05
N LYS A 134 -20.79 -17.30 1.11
CA LYS A 134 -20.08 -17.75 2.29
C LYS A 134 -20.35 -19.24 2.54
N ASP A 135 -19.32 -19.94 3.01
CA ASP A 135 -19.45 -21.29 3.49
C ASP A 135 -20.09 -21.33 4.91
N ARG A 136 -20.24 -22.54 5.47
CA ARG A 136 -20.81 -22.73 6.82
C ARG A 136 -19.96 -22.10 7.94
N ALA A 137 -18.67 -21.86 7.69
CA ALA A 137 -17.74 -21.22 8.62
C ALA A 137 -17.69 -19.70 8.45
N GLY A 138 -18.47 -19.13 7.51
CA GLY A 138 -18.50 -17.70 7.20
C GLY A 138 -17.36 -17.22 6.30
N LYS A 139 -16.53 -18.14 5.78
CA LYS A 139 -15.46 -17.80 4.82
C LYS A 139 -16.08 -17.56 3.44
N ILE A 140 -15.61 -16.50 2.75
CA ILE A 140 -16.02 -16.22 1.37
C ILE A 140 -15.43 -17.30 0.46
N VAL A 141 -16.30 -17.94 -0.33
CA VAL A 141 -15.90 -19.00 -1.26
C VAL A 141 -15.54 -18.37 -2.60
N ALA A 142 -14.48 -18.90 -3.23
CA ALA A 142 -14.10 -18.48 -4.56
C ALA A 142 -15.26 -18.63 -5.57
N PRO A 143 -15.64 -17.57 -6.29
CA PRO A 143 -16.63 -17.70 -7.34
C PRO A 143 -16.09 -18.58 -8.46
N LYS A 144 -16.97 -19.40 -9.03
CA LYS A 144 -16.61 -20.22 -10.19
C LYS A 144 -16.57 -19.34 -11.44
N THR A 145 -15.38 -19.05 -11.89
CA THR A 145 -15.15 -18.22 -13.08
C THR A 145 -14.32 -18.96 -14.13
N THR A 146 -14.41 -18.52 -15.37
CA THR A 146 -13.50 -19.00 -16.42
C THR A 146 -12.07 -18.61 -16.11
N PRO A 147 -11.10 -19.52 -16.28
CA PRO A 147 -9.69 -19.20 -16.10
C PRO A 147 -9.28 -18.02 -16.98
N GLY A 148 -8.43 -17.17 -16.43
CA GLY A 148 -7.88 -16.01 -17.11
C GLY A 148 -6.40 -15.79 -16.79
N SER A 149 -5.78 -14.82 -17.41
CA SER A 149 -4.45 -14.35 -17.04
C SER A 149 -4.59 -13.22 -16.02
N TRP A 150 -4.15 -13.46 -14.80
CA TRP A 150 -4.21 -12.51 -13.72
C TRP A 150 -2.87 -11.81 -13.52
N THR A 151 -2.91 -10.50 -13.33
CA THR A 151 -1.80 -9.72 -12.79
C THR A 151 -2.21 -9.21 -11.42
N LEU A 152 -1.45 -9.62 -10.41
CA LEU A 152 -1.69 -9.30 -9.00
C LEU A 152 -0.56 -8.45 -8.48
N LYS A 153 -0.89 -7.32 -7.88
CA LYS A 153 0.06 -6.43 -7.23
C LYS A 153 -0.33 -6.24 -5.78
N LEU A 154 0.66 -6.11 -4.93
CA LEU A 154 0.47 -5.86 -3.51
C LEU A 154 1.50 -4.85 -3.01
N ALA A 155 1.04 -3.86 -2.27
CA ALA A 155 1.86 -2.87 -1.61
C ALA A 155 1.57 -2.87 -0.11
N LEU A 156 2.62 -2.90 0.70
CA LEU A 156 2.56 -2.62 2.12
C LEU A 156 2.88 -1.16 2.36
N PHE A 157 2.14 -0.49 3.21
CA PHE A 157 2.42 0.84 3.69
C PHE A 157 2.73 0.78 5.19
N HIS A 158 3.88 1.31 5.60
CA HIS A 158 4.28 1.33 7.01
C HIS A 158 3.85 2.66 7.64
N VAL A 159 2.85 2.62 8.50
CA VAL A 159 2.21 3.82 9.09
C VAL A 159 3.19 4.61 9.96
N ASP A 160 3.99 3.94 10.80
CA ASP A 160 4.95 4.63 11.68
C ASP A 160 6.06 5.33 10.89
N ILE A 161 6.44 4.78 9.75
CA ILE A 161 7.44 5.37 8.84
C ILE A 161 6.79 6.45 7.95
N GLY A 162 5.51 6.29 7.62
CA GLY A 162 4.80 7.17 6.70
C GLY A 162 5.21 6.97 5.23
N ALA A 163 5.69 5.79 4.89
CA ALA A 163 6.19 5.48 3.56
C ALA A 163 5.73 4.11 3.05
N SER A 164 5.75 3.95 1.74
CA SER A 164 5.53 2.66 1.10
C SER A 164 6.65 1.70 1.47
N GLY A 165 6.26 0.54 1.96
CA GLY A 165 7.13 -0.59 2.25
C GLY A 165 7.34 -1.47 1.02
N ALA A 166 7.31 -2.80 1.23
CA ALA A 166 7.46 -3.78 0.16
C ALA A 166 6.35 -3.63 -0.89
N GLN A 167 6.74 -3.63 -2.15
CA GLN A 167 5.85 -3.67 -3.31
C GLN A 167 6.22 -4.88 -4.15
N VAL A 168 5.25 -5.76 -4.34
CA VAL A 168 5.48 -7.03 -5.03
C VAL A 168 4.37 -7.27 -6.04
N GLN A 169 4.71 -7.98 -7.13
CA GLN A 169 3.73 -8.38 -8.13
C GLN A 169 3.99 -9.81 -8.61
N THR A 170 2.94 -10.43 -9.12
CA THR A 170 3.02 -11.73 -9.79
C THR A 170 1.97 -11.84 -10.89
N ASP A 171 2.28 -12.65 -11.88
CA ASP A 171 1.33 -13.01 -12.93
C ASP A 171 0.93 -14.48 -12.76
N CYS A 172 -0.37 -14.75 -12.92
CA CYS A 172 -0.94 -16.08 -12.83
C CYS A 172 -1.68 -16.41 -14.14
N PRO A 173 -0.97 -16.99 -15.13
CA PRO A 173 -1.57 -17.31 -16.42
C PRO A 173 -2.52 -18.51 -16.30
N ARG A 174 -3.69 -18.42 -16.91
CA ARG A 174 -4.74 -19.47 -16.93
C ARG A 174 -5.19 -19.90 -15.53
N CYS A 175 -5.22 -18.99 -14.58
CA CYS A 175 -5.71 -19.21 -13.23
C CYS A 175 -7.21 -18.92 -13.15
N ASP A 176 -7.93 -19.77 -12.42
CA ASP A 176 -9.24 -19.41 -11.90
C ASP A 176 -9.10 -18.48 -10.69
N THR A 177 -10.21 -18.01 -10.14
CA THR A 177 -10.21 -17.09 -9.01
C THR A 177 -9.60 -17.71 -7.75
N ALA A 178 -9.75 -19.03 -7.55
CA ALA A 178 -9.19 -19.72 -6.37
C ALA A 178 -7.66 -19.75 -6.43
N LEU A 179 -7.08 -20.12 -7.58
CA LEU A 179 -5.64 -20.10 -7.78
C LEU A 179 -5.06 -18.69 -7.72
N ALA A 180 -5.76 -17.68 -8.27
CA ALA A 180 -5.36 -16.30 -8.16
C ALA A 180 -5.35 -15.82 -6.69
N GLY A 181 -6.31 -16.24 -5.86
CA GLY A 181 -6.32 -15.97 -4.43
C GLY A 181 -5.17 -16.62 -3.67
N GLN A 182 -4.79 -17.85 -4.05
CA GLN A 182 -3.60 -18.50 -3.49
C GLN A 182 -2.32 -17.73 -3.87
N ALA A 183 -2.17 -17.35 -5.14
CA ALA A 183 -1.05 -16.54 -5.60
C ALA A 183 -0.97 -15.19 -4.87
N LEU A 184 -2.10 -14.55 -4.60
CA LEU A 184 -2.17 -13.31 -3.82
C LEU A 184 -1.74 -13.54 -2.36
N SER A 185 -2.11 -14.67 -1.76
CA SER A 185 -1.71 -15.06 -0.40
C SER A 185 -0.19 -15.29 -0.31
N GLU A 186 0.40 -15.96 -1.29
CA GLU A 186 1.86 -16.16 -1.39
C GLU A 186 2.58 -14.82 -1.59
N LEU A 187 2.01 -13.95 -2.42
CA LEU A 187 2.51 -12.60 -2.66
C LEU A 187 2.54 -11.77 -1.36
N LEU A 188 1.48 -11.86 -0.55
CA LEU A 188 1.43 -11.20 0.76
C LEU A 188 2.51 -11.73 1.71
N GLN A 189 2.71 -13.04 1.78
CA GLN A 189 3.77 -13.62 2.61
C GLN A 189 5.16 -13.14 2.17
N LYS A 190 5.40 -13.08 0.86
CA LYS A 190 6.62 -12.52 0.29
C LYS A 190 6.79 -11.05 0.69
N ALA A 191 5.75 -10.22 0.55
CA ALA A 191 5.80 -8.82 0.93
C ALA A 191 6.10 -8.63 2.42
N LEU A 192 5.49 -9.41 3.30
CA LEU A 192 5.74 -9.38 4.75
C LEU A 192 7.18 -9.78 5.07
N PHE A 193 7.71 -10.78 4.38
CA PHE A 193 9.10 -11.21 4.56
C PHE A 193 10.09 -10.13 4.10
N GLU A 194 9.88 -9.56 2.93
CA GLU A 194 10.71 -8.46 2.41
C GLU A 194 10.66 -7.24 3.31
N GLU A 195 9.46 -6.89 3.81
CA GLU A 195 9.29 -5.75 4.73
C GLU A 195 9.99 -6.00 6.07
N ALA A 196 9.93 -7.21 6.60
CA ALA A 196 10.62 -7.56 7.84
C ALA A 196 12.15 -7.48 7.71
N ALA A 197 12.68 -7.80 6.54
CA ALA A 197 14.11 -7.77 6.23
C ALA A 197 14.62 -6.36 5.90
N ARG A 198 13.74 -5.37 5.65
CA ARG A 198 14.18 -4.02 5.29
C ARG A 198 14.90 -3.32 6.45
N PRO A 199 16.11 -2.85 6.24
CA PRO A 199 16.86 -2.16 7.28
C PRO A 199 16.22 -0.80 7.59
N ARG A 200 16.24 -0.43 8.87
CA ARG A 200 15.59 0.78 9.39
C ARG A 200 16.55 1.56 10.27
N GLY A 201 16.39 2.88 10.25
CA GLY A 201 17.04 3.80 11.16
C GLY A 201 16.03 4.77 11.77
N SER A 202 16.48 5.89 12.27
CA SER A 202 15.61 6.99 12.67
C SER A 202 16.16 8.33 12.20
N LEU A 203 15.26 9.20 11.78
CA LEU A 203 15.58 10.54 11.30
C LEU A 203 15.05 11.56 12.30
N GLY A 204 15.93 12.45 12.76
CA GLY A 204 15.60 13.62 13.56
C GLY A 204 16.00 14.88 12.80
N ILE A 205 15.10 15.85 12.68
CA ILE A 205 15.36 17.10 11.96
C ILE A 205 14.91 18.26 12.83
N ALA A 206 15.80 19.21 13.08
CA ALA A 206 15.47 20.50 13.65
C ALA A 206 15.77 21.59 12.62
N SER A 207 15.01 22.69 12.64
CA SER A 207 15.27 23.84 11.79
C SER A 207 15.28 25.15 12.57
N LYS A 208 15.95 26.13 12.04
CA LYS A 208 15.89 27.52 12.48
C LYS A 208 15.44 28.39 11.28
N PRO A 209 14.22 29.00 11.36
CA PRO A 209 13.23 28.91 12.43
C PRO A 209 12.55 27.53 12.48
N PRO A 210 11.92 27.16 13.63
CA PRO A 210 11.15 25.93 13.75
C PRO A 210 9.84 26.02 12.95
N GLY A 211 9.20 24.86 12.69
CA GLY A 211 7.91 24.81 11.97
C GLY A 211 8.06 24.67 10.46
N ALA A 212 9.26 24.39 9.94
CA ALA A 212 9.44 24.07 8.53
C ALA A 212 8.79 22.73 8.17
N LEU A 213 8.10 22.66 7.03
CA LEU A 213 7.56 21.44 6.45
C LEU A 213 8.70 20.51 6.02
N VAL A 214 8.59 19.24 6.37
CA VAL A 214 9.58 18.20 6.08
C VAL A 214 9.04 17.25 5.03
N PHE A 215 9.72 17.17 3.90
CA PHE A 215 9.44 16.18 2.87
C PHE A 215 10.63 15.22 2.75
N VAL A 216 10.34 13.93 2.74
CA VAL A 216 11.35 12.89 2.47
C VAL A 216 10.85 12.07 1.28
N ASP A 217 11.66 11.98 0.24
CA ASP A 217 11.33 11.33 -1.02
C ASP A 217 9.99 11.83 -1.62
N GLY A 218 9.72 13.13 -1.46
CA GLY A 218 8.49 13.76 -1.93
C GLY A 218 7.26 13.56 -1.04
N THR A 219 7.38 12.75 0.02
CA THR A 219 6.28 12.53 0.99
C THR A 219 6.36 13.55 2.13
N ASP A 220 5.25 14.25 2.39
CA ASP A 220 5.11 15.15 3.54
C ASP A 220 5.06 14.34 4.83
N LEU A 221 6.03 14.53 5.70
CA LEU A 221 6.14 13.84 6.99
C LEU A 221 5.78 14.70 8.20
N GLY A 222 5.47 15.99 8.00
CA GLY A 222 5.09 16.94 9.03
C GLY A 222 6.03 18.12 9.15
N VAL A 223 6.19 18.67 10.35
CA VAL A 223 6.95 19.92 10.61
C VAL A 223 8.08 19.71 11.60
N THR A 224 9.10 20.58 11.52
CA THR A 224 10.21 20.59 12.48
C THR A 224 9.80 21.22 13.82
N PRO A 225 10.32 20.72 14.98
CA PRO A 225 11.24 19.60 15.12
C PRO A 225 10.56 18.27 14.84
N PHE A 226 11.21 17.43 14.03
CA PHE A 226 10.68 16.18 13.52
C PHE A 226 11.52 15.00 14.00
N LYS A 227 10.88 13.89 14.38
CA LYS A 227 11.56 12.65 14.75
C LYS A 227 10.68 11.45 14.43
N ARG A 228 11.14 10.61 13.52
CA ARG A 228 10.43 9.38 13.14
C ARG A 228 11.41 8.25 12.79
N PRO A 229 10.99 6.99 12.91
CA PRO A 229 11.65 5.88 12.22
C PRO A 229 11.56 6.11 10.70
N THR A 230 12.56 5.68 9.97
CA THR A 230 12.58 5.68 8.51
C THR A 230 13.35 4.47 8.00
N TYR A 231 13.25 4.15 6.73
CA TYR A 231 14.13 3.14 6.13
C TYR A 231 15.57 3.66 6.12
N SER A 232 16.55 2.76 6.21
CA SER A 232 17.94 3.14 6.04
C SER A 232 18.30 3.27 4.57
N GLY A 233 19.32 4.06 4.28
CA GLY A 233 19.78 4.32 2.92
C GLY A 233 19.70 5.78 2.52
N LYS A 234 19.76 6.02 1.21
CA LYS A 234 19.74 7.37 0.65
C LYS A 234 18.32 7.88 0.51
N HIS A 235 18.09 9.10 0.96
CA HIS A 235 16.81 9.79 0.90
C HIS A 235 17.02 11.24 0.45
N ARG A 236 16.04 11.78 -0.25
CA ARG A 236 16.00 13.19 -0.63
C ARG A 236 15.15 13.95 0.39
N LEU A 237 15.81 14.79 1.17
CA LEU A 237 15.19 15.65 2.16
C LEU A 237 14.91 17.02 1.55
N VAL A 238 13.68 17.52 1.70
CA VAL A 238 13.30 18.88 1.34
C VAL A 238 12.64 19.55 2.54
N LEU A 239 13.14 20.72 2.95
CA LEU A 239 12.51 21.56 3.96
C LEU A 239 11.94 22.81 3.30
N ARG A 240 10.70 23.15 3.66
CA ARG A 240 10.03 24.36 3.18
C ARG A 240 9.45 25.16 4.33
N SER A 241 9.63 26.47 4.32
CA SER A 241 9.03 27.39 5.28
C SER A 241 8.66 28.68 4.59
N ALA A 242 7.52 29.27 4.93
CA ALA A 242 7.07 30.52 4.32
C ALA A 242 8.07 31.65 4.60
N GLY A 243 8.48 32.37 3.55
CA GLY A 243 9.46 33.44 3.62
C GLY A 243 10.93 32.99 3.66
N PHE A 244 11.20 31.69 3.56
CA PHE A 244 12.55 31.13 3.54
C PHE A 244 12.77 30.32 2.27
N ARG A 245 14.02 30.26 1.82
CA ARG A 245 14.41 29.40 0.70
C ARG A 245 14.29 27.94 1.11
N SER A 246 13.72 27.11 0.23
CA SER A 246 13.69 25.67 0.44
C SER A 246 15.11 25.11 0.46
N VAL A 247 15.35 24.19 1.38
CA VAL A 247 16.61 23.46 1.48
C VAL A 247 16.37 22.05 0.98
N GLU A 248 17.11 21.68 -0.05
CA GLU A 248 17.11 20.35 -0.60
C GLU A 248 18.46 19.69 -0.35
N ARG A 249 18.46 18.47 0.17
CA ARG A 249 19.68 17.73 0.52
C ARG A 249 19.46 16.23 0.38
N ASP A 250 20.40 15.56 -0.25
CA ASP A 250 20.51 14.11 -0.16
C ASP A 250 21.13 13.74 1.19
N ILE A 251 20.46 12.85 1.89
CA ILE A 251 20.87 12.34 3.20
C ILE A 251 21.00 10.82 3.15
N GLU A 252 21.87 10.27 3.98
CA GLU A 252 22.03 8.83 4.13
C GLU A 252 21.71 8.44 5.56
N VAL A 253 20.61 7.70 5.76
CA VAL A 253 20.17 7.25 7.07
C VAL A 253 20.86 5.92 7.39
N PRO A 254 21.67 5.86 8.45
CA PRO A 254 22.37 4.63 8.81
C PRO A 254 21.41 3.62 9.41
N GLU A 255 21.72 2.34 9.20
CA GLU A 255 20.96 1.23 9.75
C GLU A 255 21.04 1.19 11.27
N SER A 256 19.90 0.98 11.93
CA SER A 256 19.78 0.86 13.40
C SER A 256 20.30 2.06 14.20
N GLN A 257 20.57 3.17 13.54
CA GLN A 257 21.09 4.39 14.15
C GLN A 257 20.17 5.58 13.91
N ARG A 258 20.47 6.68 14.61
CA ARG A 258 19.77 7.94 14.43
C ARG A 258 20.64 8.92 13.65
N LEU A 259 20.08 9.43 12.54
CA LEU A 259 20.60 10.62 11.88
C LEU A 259 19.92 11.86 12.47
N GLN A 260 20.70 12.77 13.04
CA GLN A 260 20.21 14.05 13.55
C GLN A 260 20.74 15.16 12.68
N LEU A 261 19.83 16.03 12.20
CA LEU A 261 20.15 17.16 11.33
C LEU A 261 19.61 18.46 11.94
N ASP A 262 20.48 19.46 12.07
CA ASP A 262 20.12 20.82 12.44
C ASP A 262 20.32 21.73 11.23
N ILE A 263 19.24 22.32 10.69
CA ILE A 263 19.26 23.06 9.44
C ILE A 263 18.80 24.48 9.69
N THR A 264 19.64 25.46 9.36
CA THR A 264 19.28 26.88 9.37
C THR A 264 18.76 27.27 7.98
N LEU A 265 17.53 27.75 7.95
CA LEU A 265 16.90 28.26 6.72
C LEU A 265 17.34 29.70 6.49
N VAL A 266 17.54 30.06 5.24
CA VAL A 266 17.91 31.41 4.82
C VAL A 266 16.67 32.16 4.34
N GLU A 267 16.45 33.36 4.86
CA GLU A 267 15.37 34.23 4.39
C GLU A 267 15.47 34.52 2.88
N GLY A 268 14.34 34.49 2.20
CA GLY A 268 14.24 34.75 0.78
C GLY A 268 13.22 33.85 0.08
N ALA A 269 12.73 34.31 -1.06
CA ALA A 269 11.85 33.51 -1.90
C ALA A 269 12.64 32.42 -2.63
N ASP A 270 12.02 31.24 -2.79
CA ASP A 270 12.55 30.17 -3.62
C ASP A 270 12.65 30.65 -5.08
N PRO A 271 13.78 30.41 -5.76
CA PRO A 271 13.89 30.75 -7.20
C PRO A 271 12.83 30.04 -8.06
N ALA A 272 12.26 28.92 -7.55
CA ALA A 272 11.20 28.16 -8.22
C ALA A 272 9.78 28.72 -7.96
N GLU A 273 9.62 29.62 -6.99
CA GLU A 273 8.39 30.40 -6.75
C GLU A 273 8.40 31.76 -7.49
N ILE A 274 9.15 31.91 -8.56
CA ILE A 274 8.81 32.91 -9.54
C ILE A 274 7.38 32.58 -9.94
N PRO A 275 6.38 33.44 -9.63
CA PRO A 275 5.01 33.16 -10.03
C PRO A 275 5.07 32.92 -11.52
N THR A 276 4.81 31.71 -11.97
CA THR A 276 4.48 31.48 -13.36
C THR A 276 3.33 32.47 -13.58
N GLU A 277 3.60 33.61 -14.25
CA GLU A 277 2.58 34.60 -14.58
C GLU A 277 1.35 33.79 -14.96
N ALA A 278 0.30 33.90 -14.16
CA ALA A 278 -0.93 33.19 -14.41
C ALA A 278 -1.26 33.56 -15.85
N LYS A 279 -1.00 32.63 -16.79
CA LYS A 279 -1.23 32.82 -18.21
C LYS A 279 -2.62 33.39 -18.31
N THR A 280 -2.73 34.69 -18.51
CA THR A 280 -4.03 35.35 -18.60
C THR A 280 -4.82 34.56 -19.63
N PRO A 281 -5.94 33.96 -19.20
CA PRO A 281 -6.66 33.06 -20.07
C PRO A 281 -6.95 33.79 -21.39
N VAL A 282 -6.70 33.10 -22.49
CA VAL A 282 -6.71 33.69 -23.85
C VAL A 282 -7.98 34.48 -24.18
N TYR A 283 -9.10 34.13 -23.51
CA TYR A 283 -10.37 34.86 -23.64
C TYR A 283 -10.36 36.28 -23.04
N LYS A 284 -9.38 36.63 -22.17
CA LYS A 284 -9.20 37.99 -21.63
C LYS A 284 -8.35 38.89 -22.56
N LYS A 285 -7.75 38.32 -23.59
CA LYS A 285 -6.98 39.08 -24.56
C LYS A 285 -7.93 39.61 -25.63
N TRP A 286 -7.89 40.93 -25.90
CA TRP A 286 -8.78 41.61 -26.87
C TRP A 286 -8.75 40.97 -28.26
N TRP A 287 -7.60 40.50 -28.71
CA TRP A 287 -7.44 39.85 -30.02
C TRP A 287 -8.25 38.53 -30.14
N PHE A 288 -8.52 37.82 -29.01
CA PHE A 288 -9.37 36.63 -29.01
C PHE A 288 -10.77 36.95 -29.49
N TRP A 289 -11.34 38.06 -29.00
CA TRP A 289 -12.67 38.51 -29.39
C TRP A 289 -12.74 39.01 -30.82
N VAL A 290 -11.64 39.61 -31.33
CA VAL A 290 -11.51 39.99 -32.73
C VAL A 290 -11.46 38.77 -33.64
N ALA A 291 -10.73 37.70 -33.22
CA ALA A 291 -10.70 36.45 -33.98
C ALA A 291 -12.06 35.72 -33.98
N VAL A 292 -12.74 35.67 -32.83
CA VAL A 292 -14.09 35.07 -32.72
C VAL A 292 -15.13 35.92 -33.48
N GLY A 293 -15.09 37.23 -33.35
CA GLY A 293 -16.01 38.14 -34.05
C GLY A 293 -15.77 38.17 -35.57
N GLY A 294 -14.52 38.08 -36.00
CA GLY A 294 -14.16 38.00 -37.43
C GLY A 294 -14.62 36.70 -38.07
N ALA A 295 -14.54 35.56 -37.36
CA ALA A 295 -15.05 34.28 -37.83
C ALA A 295 -16.60 34.27 -37.94
N ALA A 296 -17.31 34.91 -37.01
CA ALA A 296 -18.77 35.05 -37.06
C ALA A 296 -19.23 35.91 -38.23
N ALA A 297 -18.50 36.99 -38.59
CA ALA A 297 -18.79 37.81 -39.75
C ALA A 297 -18.57 37.07 -41.09
N ALA A 298 -17.55 36.18 -41.14
CA ALA A 298 -17.27 35.39 -42.33
C ALA A 298 -18.35 34.31 -42.57
N ILE A 299 -18.99 33.79 -41.51
CA ILE A 299 -20.09 32.82 -41.64
C ILE A 299 -21.40 33.49 -42.08
N ALA A 300 -21.65 34.73 -41.66
CA ALA A 300 -22.83 35.47 -42.06
C ALA A 300 -22.80 35.93 -43.54
N GLY A 301 -21.58 36.06 -44.14
CA GLY A 301 -21.41 36.42 -45.54
C GLY A 301 -21.51 35.28 -46.58
N ALA A 302 -21.51 33.99 -46.10
CA ALA A 302 -21.43 32.85 -47.00
C ALA A 302 -22.76 32.12 -47.24
N THR A 303 -23.90 32.64 -46.79
CA THR A 303 -25.20 31.99 -46.92
C THR A 303 -25.98 32.31 -48.17
N THR A 304 -25.40 32.95 -49.17
CA THR A 304 -26.07 33.27 -50.44
C THR A 304 -25.43 32.69 -51.71
N ALA A 305 -24.63 31.65 -51.65
CA ALA A 305 -24.23 30.98 -52.90
C ALA A 305 -23.89 29.49 -52.64
N GLY A 306 -24.73 28.59 -53.15
CA GLY A 306 -24.27 27.26 -53.55
C GLY A 306 -24.75 26.10 -52.75
N VAL A 307 -26.01 25.72 -52.95
CA VAL A 307 -26.42 24.32 -52.97
C VAL A 307 -25.65 23.59 -54.07
N LEU A 308 -24.88 22.56 -53.77
CA LEU A 308 -24.73 21.32 -54.53
C LEU A 308 -23.54 20.47 -54.02
N ALA A 309 -23.87 19.16 -53.86
CA ALA A 309 -22.97 18.00 -53.90
C ALA A 309 -22.23 17.54 -52.66
N SER A 310 -22.86 16.61 -51.96
CA SER A 310 -22.41 15.26 -51.53
C SER A 310 -20.93 14.89 -51.69
N SER A 311 -20.29 14.52 -50.59
CA SER A 311 -19.57 13.25 -50.39
C SER A 311 -18.84 13.27 -49.02
N ALA A 312 -19.16 12.32 -48.17
CA ALA A 312 -18.49 12.09 -46.88
C ALA A 312 -17.18 11.35 -47.08
N PRO A 313 -16.14 11.62 -46.34
CA PRO A 313 -15.08 10.65 -46.06
C PRO A 313 -15.21 10.06 -44.67
N THR A 314 -15.21 8.75 -44.61
CA THR A 314 -15.03 7.94 -43.39
C THR A 314 -13.68 8.20 -42.76
N VAL A 315 -13.66 8.62 -41.51
CA VAL A 315 -12.44 8.72 -40.70
C VAL A 315 -12.36 7.53 -39.77
N ASN A 316 -11.40 6.63 -40.07
CA ASN A 316 -10.97 5.59 -39.14
C ASN A 316 -10.16 6.23 -37.99
N GLY A 317 -10.74 6.22 -36.80
CA GLY A 317 -10.04 6.64 -35.56
C GLY A 317 -9.32 5.46 -34.92
N SER A 318 -8.01 5.54 -34.85
CA SER A 318 -7.20 4.66 -34.00
C SER A 318 -7.29 5.09 -32.54
N PRO A 319 -7.32 4.16 -31.57
CA PRO A 319 -7.42 4.53 -30.16
C PRO A 319 -6.06 5.02 -29.65
N ALA A 320 -6.11 6.16 -28.97
CA ALA A 320 -4.97 6.73 -28.28
C ALA A 320 -4.64 5.90 -27.02
N THR A 321 -3.41 5.44 -26.95
CA THR A 321 -2.81 4.84 -25.77
C THR A 321 -2.53 5.91 -24.71
N ASN A 322 -3.27 5.86 -23.61
CA ASN A 322 -2.97 6.69 -22.44
C ASN A 322 -1.82 6.05 -21.65
N HIS A 323 -0.66 6.69 -21.67
CA HIS A 323 0.43 6.41 -20.75
C HIS A 323 0.14 7.11 -19.43
N PHE A 324 -0.04 6.32 -18.37
CA PHE A 324 -0.01 6.82 -17.01
C PHE A 324 1.46 6.93 -16.56
N VAL A 325 1.86 8.12 -16.19
CA VAL A 325 3.13 8.41 -15.51
C VAL A 325 2.83 8.45 -14.01
N PHE A 326 3.64 7.70 -13.25
CA PHE A 326 3.58 7.64 -11.78
C PHE A 326 4.23 8.86 -11.14
#